data_c081a42300ea441a24f7226891e98019
#
_entry.id   c081a42300ea441a24f7226891e98019
#
_cell.length_a   1.000
_cell.length_b   1.000
_cell.length_c   1.000
_cell.angle_alpha   90.00
_cell.angle_beta   90.00
_cell.angle_gamma   90.00
#
_symmetry.space_group_name_H-M   'P 1'
#
loop_
_entity.id
_entity.type
_entity.pdbx_description
1 polymer ?
#
loop_
_entity_poly.entity_id
_entity_poly.type
_entity_poly.pdbx_seq_one_letter_code
_entity_poly.pdbx_strand_id
1 'polypeptide(L)'
;MTTFIEVAVNIPHSAGIYHYHLPPELDGTIKVGHLIRVPFGKQSVQGVVIGFIDKPEVPETKPIEALIDPYVALTEKQIMLARHLANTTLVSLAAWIELMLPPGLSQQADSLYSLGQKYPVALGEKITPLQKRILGLISQRGEMTGRQMAHALPRVNWRSAVQSLVRKQILTVSPILMAPNVRPKKERTVRLSCAPEQIDSFLSQLGRPGSEAARRRKAILEYLRDKPGEVDVQTVYSICGGTSSDIMKLVSIGAISVGEREAWRDPLLSAPPQPYEAPILIQDQQTCLDEIKNSLQASLQGESQSPILLHGVTGSGKTEIYLHAVQAALDQGRQAIVLVPEIALTPQTIQRFVGRLGSRVGLIHSRLSSGERYDTWRRAQTGEIDVIIGPRSALFTPLPRVGLIVMDECHDASYYQSEPPFYHARHIAIEYARLIGGLCLMG
;
A
#
# COMPACT_ATOMS: atom_id res chain seq x y z
N MET A 1 -28.42 14.17 -10.40
CA MET A 1 -28.87 13.79 -9.04
C MET A 1 -27.63 13.84 -8.13
N THR A 2 -27.79 14.26 -6.89
CA THR A 2 -26.67 14.29 -5.93
C THR A 2 -26.43 12.88 -5.41
N THR A 3 -25.22 12.36 -5.60
CA THR A 3 -24.83 11.02 -5.12
C THR A 3 -24.32 11.13 -3.68
N PHE A 4 -24.93 10.40 -2.76
CA PHE A 4 -24.54 10.38 -1.34
C PHE A 4 -23.74 9.15 -0.99
N ILE A 5 -22.81 9.31 -0.04
CA ILE A 5 -21.89 8.25 0.40
C ILE A 5 -21.76 8.21 1.92
N GLU A 6 -21.54 7.01 2.44
CA GLU A 6 -21.08 6.77 3.80
C GLU A 6 -19.56 6.71 3.84
N VAL A 7 -18.98 7.41 4.80
CA VAL A 7 -17.53 7.51 4.97
C VAL A 7 -17.15 7.16 6.40
N ALA A 8 -16.25 6.19 6.55
CA ALA A 8 -15.65 5.90 7.84
C ALA A 8 -14.47 6.85 8.07
N VAL A 9 -14.52 7.58 9.18
CA VAL A 9 -13.50 8.56 9.57
C VAL A 9 -12.93 8.20 10.92
N ASN A 10 -11.60 8.09 11.03
CA ASN A 10 -10.90 7.81 12.27
C ASN A 10 -10.16 9.06 12.77
N ILE A 11 -10.79 9.76 13.70
CA ILE A 11 -10.21 10.92 14.38
C ILE A 11 -10.37 10.74 15.89
N PRO A 12 -9.43 11.26 16.70
CA PRO A 12 -9.52 11.21 18.15
C PRO A 12 -10.87 11.75 18.65
N HIS A 13 -11.53 10.99 19.52
CA HIS A 13 -12.80 11.32 20.17
C HIS A 13 -14.05 11.41 19.26
N SER A 14 -13.92 11.11 17.96
CA SER A 14 -15.06 11.23 17.00
C SER A 14 -14.97 10.21 15.86
N ALA A 15 -14.39 9.04 16.13
CA ALA A 15 -14.35 7.95 15.15
C ALA A 15 -15.77 7.45 14.86
N GLY A 16 -16.18 7.44 13.57
CA GLY A 16 -17.53 7.06 13.21
C GLY A 16 -17.79 7.01 11.70
N ILE A 17 -19.06 6.82 11.37
CA ILE A 17 -19.58 6.85 10.00
C ILE A 17 -20.26 8.20 9.81
N TYR A 18 -19.96 8.85 8.71
CA TYR A 18 -20.50 10.17 8.36
C TYR A 18 -20.98 10.19 6.91
N HIS A 19 -22.01 11.00 6.64
CA HIS A 19 -22.59 11.14 5.31
C HIS A 19 -22.05 12.37 4.59
N TYR A 20 -21.62 12.17 3.35
CA TYR A 20 -21.13 13.21 2.44
C TYR A 20 -21.81 13.07 1.09
N HIS A 21 -21.61 14.04 0.20
CA HIS A 21 -22.02 13.92 -1.19
C HIS A 21 -20.82 14.09 -2.14
N LEU A 22 -20.96 13.53 -3.34
CA LEU A 22 -19.96 13.67 -4.38
C LEU A 22 -20.16 15.00 -5.13
N PRO A 23 -19.08 15.78 -5.32
CA PRO A 23 -19.11 16.89 -6.27
C PRO A 23 -19.17 16.33 -7.70
N PRO A 24 -19.75 17.07 -8.68
CA PRO A 24 -19.95 16.59 -10.04
C PRO A 24 -18.69 16.04 -10.73
N GLU A 25 -17.52 16.61 -10.41
CA GLU A 25 -16.23 16.26 -11.01
C GLU A 25 -15.73 14.87 -10.56
N LEU A 26 -16.23 14.37 -9.43
CA LEU A 26 -15.84 13.07 -8.86
C LEU A 26 -16.96 12.03 -8.97
N ASP A 27 -18.12 12.42 -9.48
CA ASP A 27 -19.22 11.48 -9.71
C ASP A 27 -18.82 10.43 -10.77
N GLY A 28 -19.13 9.15 -10.51
CA GLY A 28 -18.72 8.03 -11.35
C GLY A 28 -17.24 7.60 -11.19
N THR A 29 -16.38 8.41 -10.55
CA THR A 29 -14.97 8.05 -10.29
C THR A 29 -14.82 7.33 -8.96
N ILE A 30 -15.58 7.74 -7.95
CA ILE A 30 -15.52 7.20 -6.59
C ILE A 30 -16.18 5.82 -6.54
N LYS A 31 -15.55 4.90 -5.82
CA LYS A 31 -16.03 3.54 -5.54
C LYS A 31 -15.94 3.26 -4.05
N VAL A 32 -16.68 2.24 -3.60
CA VAL A 32 -16.53 1.71 -2.24
C VAL A 32 -15.09 1.28 -2.03
N GLY A 33 -14.53 1.62 -0.88
CA GLY A 33 -13.13 1.37 -0.52
C GLY A 33 -12.14 2.46 -0.93
N HIS A 34 -12.54 3.48 -1.69
CA HIS A 34 -11.65 4.60 -2.01
C HIS A 34 -11.31 5.44 -0.77
N LEU A 35 -10.07 5.90 -0.77
CA LEU A 35 -9.53 6.80 0.24
C LEU A 35 -9.74 8.24 -0.21
N ILE A 36 -10.50 9.00 0.57
CA ILE A 36 -10.91 10.36 0.22
C ILE A 36 -10.57 11.36 1.33
N ARG A 37 -10.51 12.62 0.95
CA ARG A 37 -10.44 13.75 1.87
C ARG A 37 -11.81 14.35 2.06
N VAL A 38 -12.20 14.56 3.32
CA VAL A 38 -13.50 15.12 3.68
C VAL A 38 -13.37 16.27 4.68
N PRO A 39 -14.24 17.29 4.62
CA PRO A 39 -14.29 18.34 5.61
C PRO A 39 -14.94 17.82 6.90
N PHE A 40 -14.28 18.00 8.04
CA PHE A 40 -14.79 17.63 9.35
C PHE A 40 -14.62 18.77 10.35
N GLY A 41 -15.72 19.41 10.75
CA GLY A 41 -15.69 20.64 11.52
C GLY A 41 -14.95 21.75 10.76
N LYS A 42 -13.81 22.19 11.31
CA LYS A 42 -12.92 23.22 10.73
C LYS A 42 -11.65 22.60 10.11
N GLN A 43 -11.58 21.30 9.98
CA GLN A 43 -10.39 20.59 9.48
C GLN A 43 -10.76 19.63 8.36
N SER A 44 -9.78 19.30 7.52
CA SER A 44 -9.89 18.24 6.53
C SER A 44 -9.30 16.95 7.11
N VAL A 45 -9.99 15.84 6.92
CA VAL A 45 -9.58 14.53 7.42
C VAL A 45 -9.66 13.49 6.33
N GLN A 46 -8.97 12.39 6.55
CA GLN A 46 -9.03 11.22 5.70
C GLN A 46 -10.21 10.34 6.09
N GLY A 47 -10.90 9.80 5.10
CA GLY A 47 -11.93 8.79 5.30
C GLY A 47 -11.91 7.74 4.21
N VAL A 48 -12.54 6.61 4.47
CA VAL A 48 -12.76 5.54 3.49
C VAL A 48 -14.23 5.46 3.16
N VAL A 49 -14.55 5.43 1.86
CA VAL A 49 -15.93 5.23 1.38
C VAL A 49 -16.35 3.79 1.70
N ILE A 50 -17.42 3.62 2.46
CA ILE A 50 -17.90 2.32 2.91
C ILE A 50 -19.24 1.91 2.31
N GLY A 51 -19.89 2.83 1.58
CA GLY A 51 -21.16 2.57 0.90
C GLY A 51 -21.68 3.79 0.17
N PHE A 52 -22.64 3.54 -0.73
CA PHE A 52 -23.49 4.54 -1.35
C PHE A 52 -24.88 4.48 -0.71
N ILE A 53 -25.54 5.62 -0.54
CA ILE A 53 -26.86 5.70 0.08
C ILE A 53 -27.77 6.59 -0.76
N ASP A 54 -29.05 6.27 -0.78
CA ASP A 54 -30.07 7.05 -1.52
C ASP A 54 -30.41 8.34 -0.77
N LYS A 55 -30.41 8.29 0.57
CA LYS A 55 -30.79 9.42 1.42
C LYS A 55 -29.91 9.49 2.66
N PRO A 56 -29.28 10.65 2.94
CA PRO A 56 -28.53 10.85 4.16
C PRO A 56 -29.44 10.94 5.38
N GLU A 57 -28.93 10.52 6.55
CA GLU A 57 -29.64 10.66 7.84
C GLU A 57 -29.58 12.08 8.40
N VAL A 58 -28.79 12.95 7.80
CA VAL A 58 -28.62 14.35 8.21
C VAL A 58 -29.30 15.30 7.21
N PRO A 59 -29.81 16.47 7.67
CA PRO A 59 -30.50 17.43 6.79
C PRO A 59 -29.63 17.99 5.68
N GLU A 60 -28.32 18.20 5.98
CA GLU A 60 -27.35 18.74 5.03
C GLU A 60 -26.07 17.92 5.08
N THR A 61 -25.54 17.59 3.90
CA THR A 61 -24.25 16.95 3.74
C THR A 61 -23.26 17.92 3.13
N LYS A 62 -21.97 17.73 3.43
CA LYS A 62 -20.87 18.47 2.80
C LYS A 62 -20.33 17.68 1.60
N PRO A 63 -19.78 18.37 0.57
CA PRO A 63 -19.07 17.68 -0.50
C PRO A 63 -17.75 17.09 0.01
N ILE A 64 -17.30 16.00 -0.58
CA ILE A 64 -15.92 15.55 -0.40
C ILE A 64 -14.97 16.54 -1.07
N GLU A 65 -13.71 16.63 -0.57
CA GLU A 65 -12.73 17.60 -1.08
C GLU A 65 -11.87 17.03 -2.21
N ALA A 66 -11.46 15.76 -2.09
CA ALA A 66 -10.60 15.13 -3.08
C ALA A 66 -10.55 13.60 -2.92
N LEU A 67 -10.24 12.91 -4.01
CA LEU A 67 -9.74 11.55 -4.03
C LEU A 67 -8.24 11.58 -3.66
N ILE A 68 -7.82 10.79 -2.66
CA ILE A 68 -6.44 10.77 -2.18
C ILE A 68 -5.57 9.83 -3.00
N ASP A 69 -6.11 8.66 -3.34
CA ASP A 69 -5.43 7.65 -4.14
C ASP A 69 -6.41 7.15 -5.22
N PRO A 70 -6.00 7.07 -6.50
CA PRO A 70 -6.85 6.59 -7.57
C PRO A 70 -7.19 5.10 -7.46
N TYR A 71 -6.45 4.35 -6.64
CA TYR A 71 -6.71 2.94 -6.37
C TYR A 71 -7.64 2.77 -5.18
N VAL A 72 -8.49 1.76 -5.26
CA VAL A 72 -9.35 1.36 -4.14
C VAL A 72 -8.49 0.88 -2.98
N ALA A 73 -8.62 1.50 -1.83
CA ALA A 73 -7.79 1.19 -0.67
C ALA A 73 -8.20 -0.12 0.02
N LEU A 74 -9.47 -0.43 0.07
CA LEU A 74 -10.01 -1.65 0.67
C LEU A 74 -11.02 -2.31 -0.26
N THR A 75 -10.99 -3.63 -0.33
CA THR A 75 -12.02 -4.40 -1.02
C THR A 75 -13.34 -4.37 -0.25
N GLU A 76 -14.45 -4.60 -0.93
CA GLU A 76 -15.77 -4.73 -0.28
C GLU A 76 -15.78 -5.84 0.78
N LYS A 77 -15.07 -6.94 0.53
CA LYS A 77 -14.92 -8.06 1.49
C LYS A 77 -14.19 -7.64 2.77
N GLN A 78 -13.19 -6.77 2.65
CA GLN A 78 -12.50 -6.20 3.81
C GLN A 78 -13.41 -5.24 4.59
N ILE A 79 -14.22 -4.46 3.90
CA ILE A 79 -15.22 -3.59 4.57
C ILE A 79 -16.28 -4.44 5.28
N MET A 80 -16.74 -5.54 4.67
CA MET A 80 -17.62 -6.51 5.33
C MET A 80 -16.98 -7.09 6.59
N LEU A 81 -15.70 -7.50 6.50
CA LEU A 81 -14.93 -7.97 7.64
C LEU A 81 -14.83 -6.90 8.73
N ALA A 82 -14.49 -5.66 8.38
CA ALA A 82 -14.38 -4.56 9.32
C ALA A 82 -15.72 -4.29 10.03
N ARG A 83 -16.85 -4.32 9.31
CA ARG A 83 -18.20 -4.19 9.88
C ARG A 83 -18.52 -5.35 10.84
N HIS A 84 -18.20 -6.59 10.44
CA HIS A 84 -18.39 -7.76 11.30
C HIS A 84 -17.58 -7.65 12.60
N LEU A 85 -16.30 -7.29 12.49
CA LEU A 85 -15.42 -7.13 13.65
C LEU A 85 -15.87 -5.97 14.55
N ALA A 86 -16.34 -4.86 14.00
CA ALA A 86 -16.89 -3.75 14.78
C ALA A 86 -18.15 -4.15 15.55
N ASN A 87 -19.01 -5.00 14.98
CA ASN A 87 -20.22 -5.48 15.62
C ASN A 87 -19.94 -6.55 16.70
N THR A 88 -18.84 -7.29 16.58
CA THR A 88 -18.50 -8.38 17.50
C THR A 88 -17.48 -7.99 18.57
N THR A 89 -16.89 -6.80 18.46
CA THR A 89 -15.93 -6.25 19.41
C THR A 89 -16.37 -4.86 19.88
N LEU A 90 -15.71 -4.31 20.87
CA LEU A 90 -15.94 -2.92 21.33
C LEU A 90 -15.09 -1.89 20.55
N VAL A 91 -14.56 -2.28 19.40
CA VAL A 91 -13.70 -1.43 18.57
C VAL A 91 -14.52 -0.80 17.44
N SER A 92 -14.32 0.49 17.20
CA SER A 92 -15.05 1.20 16.13
C SER A 92 -14.70 0.66 14.73
N LEU A 93 -15.66 0.73 13.81
CA LEU A 93 -15.43 0.39 12.40
C LEU A 93 -14.24 1.14 11.80
N ALA A 94 -14.11 2.43 12.11
CA ALA A 94 -13.03 3.26 11.59
C ALA A 94 -11.64 2.78 12.06
N ALA A 95 -11.51 2.27 13.29
CA ALA A 95 -10.26 1.72 13.79
C ALA A 95 -9.89 0.40 13.09
N TRP A 96 -10.86 -0.46 12.79
CA TRP A 96 -10.64 -1.66 11.99
C TRP A 96 -10.23 -1.33 10.56
N ILE A 97 -10.89 -0.35 9.94
CA ILE A 97 -10.55 0.14 8.61
C ILE A 97 -9.11 0.68 8.57
N GLU A 98 -8.72 1.50 9.55
CA GLU A 98 -7.35 2.05 9.62
C GLU A 98 -6.29 0.96 9.76
N LEU A 99 -6.55 -0.08 10.55
CA LEU A 99 -5.65 -1.23 10.69
C LEU A 99 -5.43 -1.96 9.34
N MET A 100 -6.45 -1.99 8.49
CA MET A 100 -6.41 -2.65 7.18
C MET A 100 -5.73 -1.81 6.09
N LEU A 101 -5.52 -0.51 6.32
CA LEU A 101 -4.82 0.36 5.36
C LEU A 101 -3.31 0.06 5.36
N PRO A 102 -2.66 0.16 4.19
CA PRO A 102 -1.22 -0.04 4.12
C PRO A 102 -0.48 1.06 4.89
N PRO A 103 0.63 0.71 5.57
CA PRO A 103 1.46 1.69 6.25
C PRO A 103 1.93 2.80 5.31
N GLY A 104 1.78 4.05 5.75
CA GLY A 104 2.18 5.24 4.99
C GLY A 104 1.08 5.80 4.07
N LEU A 105 -0.01 5.09 3.83
CA LEU A 105 -1.19 5.62 3.15
C LEU A 105 -2.13 6.31 4.15
N SER A 106 -2.19 5.82 5.38
CA SER A 106 -2.92 6.50 6.46
C SER A 106 -2.31 7.88 6.72
N GLN A 107 -3.11 8.90 6.47
CA GLN A 107 -2.73 10.29 6.71
C GLN A 107 -3.11 10.66 8.13
N GLN A 108 -2.13 11.10 8.91
CA GLN A 108 -2.43 11.67 10.22
C GLN A 108 -2.68 13.17 10.07
N ALA A 109 -3.77 13.62 10.68
CA ALA A 109 -4.00 15.05 10.85
C ALA A 109 -2.82 15.63 11.67
N ASP A 110 -2.27 16.73 11.19
CA ASP A 110 -1.26 17.50 11.89
C ASP A 110 -1.68 18.96 11.94
N SER A 111 -1.02 19.75 12.73
CA SER A 111 -1.25 21.18 12.85
C SER A 111 -0.12 21.92 12.15
N LEU A 112 -0.46 22.81 11.24
CA LEU A 112 0.46 23.75 10.63
C LEU A 112 0.45 25.04 11.43
N TYR A 113 1.61 25.45 11.89
CA TYR A 113 1.82 26.67 12.65
C TYR A 113 2.48 27.72 11.79
N SER A 114 1.85 28.87 11.66
CA SER A 114 2.36 30.05 10.92
C SER A 114 2.35 31.28 11.84
N LEU A 115 3.09 32.32 11.42
CA LEU A 115 3.09 33.60 12.12
C LEU A 115 1.71 34.24 12.00
N GLY A 116 1.18 34.68 13.13
CA GLY A 116 -0.14 35.30 13.21
C GLY A 116 -0.11 36.81 12.98
N GLN A 117 -1.29 37.42 13.01
CA GLN A 117 -1.47 38.85 12.73
C GLN A 117 -0.76 39.77 13.73
N LYS A 118 -0.51 39.30 14.95
CA LYS A 118 0.19 40.07 16.00
C LYS A 118 1.70 39.79 16.05
N TYR A 119 2.26 39.27 14.99
CA TYR A 119 3.71 39.17 14.81
C TYR A 119 4.20 40.27 13.84
N PRO A 120 5.31 41.01 14.14
CA PRO A 120 6.20 40.87 15.31
C PRO A 120 5.54 41.33 16.61
N VAL A 121 6.01 40.73 17.72
CA VAL A 121 5.43 40.93 19.03
C VAL A 121 5.64 42.38 19.52
N ALA A 122 4.60 43.03 20.02
CA ALA A 122 4.66 44.40 20.51
C ALA A 122 5.61 44.56 21.70
N LEU A 123 6.28 45.72 21.79
CA LEU A 123 7.15 46.09 22.90
C LEU A 123 6.35 46.06 24.23
N GLY A 124 6.79 45.20 25.18
CA GLY A 124 6.14 45.02 26.48
C GLY A 124 5.40 43.70 26.69
N GLU A 125 5.20 42.92 25.69
CA GLU A 125 4.53 41.62 25.86
C GLU A 125 5.49 40.56 26.42
N LYS A 126 5.12 39.94 27.55
CA LYS A 126 5.95 38.91 28.18
C LYS A 126 5.92 37.62 27.39
N ILE A 127 7.08 37.26 26.81
CA ILE A 127 7.32 36.03 26.04
C ILE A 127 8.42 35.22 26.72
N THR A 128 8.15 33.92 26.94
CA THR A 128 9.11 33.00 27.56
C THR A 128 10.28 32.68 26.59
N PRO A 129 11.45 32.27 27.12
CA PRO A 129 12.56 31.85 26.24
C PRO A 129 12.18 30.74 25.22
N LEU A 130 11.32 29.79 25.63
CA LEU A 130 10.81 28.74 24.74
C LEU A 130 9.93 29.33 23.64
N GLN A 131 9.03 30.27 23.98
CA GLN A 131 8.20 30.94 22.97
C GLN A 131 9.04 31.74 21.99
N LYS A 132 10.10 32.44 22.45
CA LYS A 132 11.05 33.12 21.53
C LYS A 132 11.72 32.14 20.57
N ARG A 133 12.15 30.98 21.08
CA ARG A 133 12.77 29.92 20.26
C ARG A 133 11.79 29.38 19.21
N ILE A 134 10.54 29.15 19.57
CA ILE A 134 9.48 28.71 18.66
C ILE A 134 9.26 29.75 17.53
N LEU A 135 9.10 31.02 17.91
CA LEU A 135 8.91 32.10 16.94
C LEU A 135 10.11 32.26 16.01
N GLY A 136 11.34 32.15 16.54
CA GLY A 136 12.54 32.15 15.74
C GLY A 136 12.61 31.01 14.71
N LEU A 137 12.20 29.80 15.12
CA LEU A 137 12.14 28.66 14.20
C LEU A 137 11.16 28.88 13.06
N ILE A 138 9.94 29.35 13.37
CA ILE A 138 8.92 29.61 12.35
C ILE A 138 9.30 30.80 11.47
N SER A 139 9.90 31.84 12.04
CA SER A 139 10.37 33.01 11.27
C SER A 139 11.48 32.66 10.27
N GLN A 140 12.40 31.75 10.64
CA GLN A 140 13.52 31.34 9.80
C GLN A 140 13.16 30.28 8.75
N ARG A 141 12.29 29.34 9.10
CA ARG A 141 11.97 28.18 8.27
C ARG A 141 10.65 28.29 7.54
N GLY A 142 9.86 29.33 7.81
CA GLY A 142 8.49 29.44 7.37
C GLY A 142 7.52 28.63 8.22
N GLU A 143 6.37 28.29 7.67
CA GLU A 143 5.36 27.49 8.35
C GLU A 143 5.92 26.12 8.74
N MET A 144 5.57 25.65 9.94
CA MET A 144 6.06 24.37 10.48
C MET A 144 4.92 23.50 10.95
N THR A 145 5.01 22.21 10.66
CA THR A 145 4.06 21.21 11.16
C THR A 145 4.36 20.82 12.61
N GLY A 146 3.38 20.25 13.30
CA GLY A 146 3.56 19.73 14.65
C GLY A 146 4.67 18.68 14.75
N ARG A 147 4.84 17.84 13.72
CA ARG A 147 5.95 16.87 13.64
C ARG A 147 7.30 17.55 13.47
N GLN A 148 7.39 18.55 12.61
CA GLN A 148 8.61 19.33 12.43
C GLN A 148 8.99 20.07 13.72
N MET A 149 7.99 20.60 14.45
CA MET A 149 8.18 21.21 15.77
C MET A 149 8.68 20.19 16.80
N ALA A 150 8.10 19.00 16.85
CA ALA A 150 8.54 17.93 17.75
C ALA A 150 9.98 17.49 17.46
N HIS A 151 10.36 17.41 16.19
CA HIS A 151 11.74 17.09 15.77
C HIS A 151 12.73 18.22 16.12
N ALA A 152 12.34 19.48 15.95
CA ALA A 152 13.18 20.63 16.23
C ALA A 152 13.34 20.91 17.74
N LEU A 153 12.39 20.46 18.55
CA LEU A 153 12.33 20.66 20.00
C LEU A 153 12.15 19.31 20.74
N PRO A 154 13.11 18.37 20.61
CA PRO A 154 13.00 17.08 21.26
C PRO A 154 13.06 17.26 22.80
N ARG A 155 12.29 16.46 23.52
CA ARG A 155 12.23 16.45 25.01
C ARG A 155 11.72 17.73 25.66
N VAL A 156 11.11 18.65 24.90
CA VAL A 156 10.54 19.89 25.43
C VAL A 156 9.02 19.87 25.24
N ASN A 157 8.27 20.23 26.27
CA ASN A 157 6.82 20.40 26.14
C ASN A 157 6.49 21.73 25.43
N TRP A 158 6.67 21.75 24.11
CA TRP A 158 6.43 22.92 23.28
C TRP A 158 4.94 23.20 23.02
N ARG A 159 4.05 22.17 23.18
CA ARG A 159 2.62 22.32 22.85
C ARG A 159 1.91 23.36 23.67
N SER A 160 2.16 23.41 24.97
CA SER A 160 1.58 24.43 25.88
C SER A 160 2.05 25.85 25.52
N ALA A 161 3.33 26.01 25.17
CA ALA A 161 3.89 27.28 24.73
C ALA A 161 3.26 27.77 23.42
N VAL A 162 3.07 26.87 22.46
CA VAL A 162 2.39 27.16 21.17
C VAL A 162 0.93 27.54 21.40
N GLN A 163 0.18 26.77 22.21
CA GLN A 163 -1.22 27.12 22.54
C GLN A 163 -1.35 28.53 23.15
N SER A 164 -0.42 28.92 24.01
CA SER A 164 -0.37 30.25 24.55
C SER A 164 -0.15 31.33 23.48
N LEU A 165 0.77 31.08 22.53
CA LEU A 165 1.03 31.98 21.38
C LEU A 165 -0.17 32.08 20.43
N VAL A 166 -0.87 30.96 20.20
CA VAL A 166 -2.09 30.94 19.39
C VAL A 166 -3.22 31.74 20.06
N ARG A 167 -3.43 31.57 21.37
CA ARG A 167 -4.42 32.37 22.11
C ARG A 167 -4.12 33.87 22.06
N LYS A 168 -2.86 34.25 22.01
CA LYS A 168 -2.41 35.62 21.84
C LYS A 168 -2.45 36.14 20.41
N GLN A 169 -2.83 35.30 19.44
CA GLN A 169 -2.84 35.60 18.00
C GLN A 169 -1.45 35.92 17.40
N ILE A 170 -0.37 35.54 18.10
CA ILE A 170 1.01 35.67 17.64
C ILE A 170 1.36 34.53 16.68
N LEU A 171 0.77 33.35 16.89
CA LEU A 171 0.75 32.23 15.94
C LEU A 171 -0.67 31.95 15.48
N THR A 172 -0.76 31.48 14.26
CA THR A 172 -1.97 30.89 13.71
C THR A 172 -1.76 29.38 13.61
N VAL A 173 -2.80 28.62 13.88
CA VAL A 173 -2.82 27.16 13.70
C VAL A 173 -3.88 26.82 12.68
N SER A 174 -3.49 26.09 11.65
CA SER A 174 -4.41 25.47 10.69
C SER A 174 -4.24 23.96 10.71
N PRO A 175 -5.33 23.20 10.74
CA PRO A 175 -5.26 21.77 10.59
C PRO A 175 -4.85 21.43 9.15
N ILE A 176 -3.90 20.52 9.02
CA ILE A 176 -3.48 20.00 7.70
C ILE A 176 -3.54 18.49 7.71
N LEU A 177 -3.87 17.94 6.55
CA LEU A 177 -3.72 16.54 6.27
C LEU A 177 -2.40 16.35 5.52
N MET A 178 -1.45 15.65 6.16
CA MET A 178 -0.14 15.37 5.55
C MET A 178 -0.34 14.53 4.29
N ALA A 179 0.40 14.82 3.23
CA ALA A 179 0.41 13.94 2.06
C ALA A 179 0.85 12.52 2.45
N PRO A 180 0.33 11.47 1.78
CA PRO A 180 0.81 10.11 2.00
C PRO A 180 2.34 10.04 1.91
N ASN A 181 2.96 9.32 2.85
CA ASN A 181 4.42 9.14 2.87
C ASN A 181 4.89 8.19 1.77
N VAL A 182 3.97 7.53 1.09
CA VAL A 182 4.23 6.58 0.02
C VAL A 182 3.59 7.06 -1.28
N ARG A 183 4.33 6.88 -2.37
CA ARG A 183 3.87 7.18 -3.73
C ARG A 183 4.36 6.07 -4.65
N PRO A 184 3.67 5.82 -5.78
CA PRO A 184 4.19 4.96 -6.83
C PRO A 184 5.62 5.37 -7.20
N LYS A 185 6.52 4.38 -7.31
CA LYS A 185 7.85 4.63 -7.87
C LYS A 185 7.68 4.89 -9.35
N LYS A 186 8.27 5.98 -9.85
CA LYS A 186 8.34 6.26 -11.27
C LYS A 186 9.76 6.05 -11.76
N GLU A 187 9.90 5.38 -12.89
CA GLU A 187 11.14 5.20 -13.60
C GLU A 187 11.06 5.93 -14.94
N ARG A 188 12.15 6.58 -15.31
CA ARG A 188 12.24 7.24 -16.62
C ARG A 188 12.47 6.18 -17.68
N THR A 189 11.68 6.23 -18.74
CA THR A 189 11.81 5.34 -19.91
C THR A 189 12.24 6.10 -21.13
N VAL A 190 12.84 5.39 -22.07
CA VAL A 190 13.18 5.88 -23.41
C VAL A 190 12.63 4.89 -24.45
N ARG A 191 12.18 5.45 -25.57
CA ARG A 191 11.80 4.69 -26.75
C ARG A 191 12.23 5.41 -28.02
N LEU A 192 12.37 4.67 -29.12
CA LEU A 192 12.54 5.29 -30.43
C LEU A 192 11.32 6.14 -30.78
N SER A 193 11.56 7.34 -31.34
CA SER A 193 10.53 8.22 -31.87
C SER A 193 10.33 8.05 -33.39
N CYS A 194 11.17 7.26 -34.03
CA CYS A 194 11.17 6.98 -35.45
C CYS A 194 11.07 5.47 -35.73
N ALA A 195 10.76 5.11 -36.97
CA ALA A 195 10.83 3.71 -37.41
C ALA A 195 12.29 3.22 -37.34
N PRO A 196 12.52 1.94 -36.99
CA PRO A 196 13.87 1.37 -36.87
C PRO A 196 14.77 1.58 -38.10
N GLU A 197 14.19 1.61 -39.30
CA GLU A 197 14.89 1.83 -40.56
C GLU A 197 15.39 3.27 -40.76
N GLN A 198 14.83 4.21 -40.00
CA GLN A 198 15.17 5.63 -40.08
C GLN A 198 16.34 6.04 -39.18
N ILE A 199 16.85 5.13 -38.35
CA ILE A 199 17.93 5.42 -37.39
C ILE A 199 19.16 5.98 -38.09
N ASP A 200 19.50 5.50 -39.29
CA ASP A 200 20.67 5.92 -40.06
C ASP A 200 20.62 7.39 -40.43
N SER A 201 19.44 7.98 -40.58
CA SER A 201 19.27 9.42 -40.86
C SER A 201 19.76 10.32 -39.72
N PHE A 202 19.84 9.80 -38.49
CA PHE A 202 20.32 10.55 -37.33
C PHE A 202 21.83 10.43 -37.08
N LEU A 203 22.52 9.49 -37.75
CA LEU A 203 23.94 9.20 -37.46
C LEU A 203 24.84 10.43 -37.65
N SER A 204 24.56 11.30 -38.62
CA SER A 204 25.30 12.53 -38.85
C SER A 204 25.11 13.59 -37.76
N GLN A 205 24.06 13.48 -36.94
CA GLN A 205 23.67 14.44 -35.91
C GLN A 205 24.09 13.99 -34.48
N LEU A 206 24.69 12.78 -34.34
CA LEU A 206 25.07 12.23 -33.03
C LEU A 206 26.25 12.97 -32.36
N GLY A 207 27.01 13.76 -33.12
CA GLY A 207 28.17 14.54 -32.66
C GLY A 207 29.37 14.36 -33.57
N ARG A 208 30.57 14.81 -33.10
CA ARG A 208 31.80 14.70 -33.88
C ARG A 208 32.10 13.23 -34.24
N PRO A 209 32.27 12.91 -35.52
CA PRO A 209 32.59 11.54 -35.95
C PRO A 209 33.76 10.95 -35.17
N GLY A 210 33.63 9.72 -34.73
CA GLY A 210 34.63 9.00 -33.96
C GLY A 210 34.76 9.38 -32.47
N SER A 211 34.03 10.41 -32.00
CA SER A 211 34.00 10.72 -30.56
C SER A 211 33.33 9.66 -29.74
N GLU A 212 33.76 9.51 -28.49
CA GLU A 212 33.19 8.56 -27.55
C GLU A 212 31.70 8.81 -27.32
N ALA A 213 31.26 10.06 -27.24
CA ALA A 213 29.86 10.43 -27.13
C ALA A 213 29.02 9.99 -28.34
N ALA A 214 29.56 10.15 -29.56
CA ALA A 214 28.88 9.69 -30.78
C ALA A 214 28.75 8.15 -30.81
N ARG A 215 29.77 7.42 -30.34
CA ARG A 215 29.74 5.96 -30.23
C ARG A 215 28.67 5.48 -29.23
N ARG A 216 28.62 6.10 -28.04
CA ARG A 216 27.59 5.76 -27.03
C ARG A 216 26.16 6.04 -27.54
N ARG A 217 25.94 7.19 -28.19
CA ARG A 217 24.63 7.56 -28.75
C ARG A 217 24.20 6.57 -29.85
N LYS A 218 25.16 6.18 -30.71
CA LYS A 218 24.91 5.16 -31.72
C LYS A 218 24.51 3.81 -31.06
N ALA A 219 25.26 3.35 -30.06
CA ALA A 219 24.96 2.13 -29.31
C ALA A 219 23.57 2.18 -28.65
N ILE A 220 23.16 3.35 -28.13
CA ILE A 220 21.80 3.53 -27.58
C ILE A 220 20.73 3.34 -28.65
N LEU A 221 20.90 3.94 -29.83
CA LEU A 221 19.93 3.79 -30.94
C LEU A 221 19.87 2.35 -31.45
N GLU A 222 21.01 1.68 -31.60
CA GLU A 222 21.08 0.26 -32.02
C GLU A 222 20.41 -0.64 -30.97
N TYR A 223 20.68 -0.43 -29.68
CA TYR A 223 20.03 -1.17 -28.61
C TYR A 223 18.51 -0.98 -28.60
N LEU A 224 18.03 0.24 -28.75
CA LEU A 224 16.60 0.54 -28.81
C LEU A 224 15.91 0.02 -30.08
N ARG A 225 16.65 -0.10 -31.20
CA ARG A 225 16.14 -0.74 -32.42
C ARG A 225 15.74 -2.18 -32.19
N ASP A 226 16.57 -2.91 -31.43
CA ASP A 226 16.36 -4.34 -31.16
C ASP A 226 15.39 -4.58 -29.99
N LYS A 227 14.91 -3.52 -29.33
CA LYS A 227 13.98 -3.54 -28.19
C LYS A 227 12.77 -2.66 -28.47
N PRO A 228 11.74 -3.19 -29.16
CA PRO A 228 10.52 -2.42 -29.40
C PRO A 228 9.81 -2.09 -28.10
N GLY A 229 9.45 -0.82 -27.92
CA GLY A 229 8.73 -0.33 -26.74
C GLY A 229 9.57 0.57 -25.83
N GLU A 230 9.08 0.73 -24.61
CA GLU A 230 9.73 1.57 -23.61
C GLU A 230 10.80 0.79 -22.83
N VAL A 231 11.99 1.32 -22.76
CA VAL A 231 13.13 0.74 -22.03
C VAL A 231 13.51 1.67 -20.87
N ASP A 232 13.79 1.13 -19.70
CA ASP A 232 14.28 1.91 -18.57
C ASP A 232 15.61 2.59 -18.87
N VAL A 233 15.72 3.87 -18.54
CA VAL A 233 16.91 4.70 -18.79
C VAL A 233 18.17 4.16 -18.08
N GLN A 234 18.02 3.58 -16.87
CA GLN A 234 19.17 3.02 -16.13
C GLN A 234 19.70 1.77 -16.83
N THR A 235 18.81 0.95 -17.40
CA THR A 235 19.18 -0.19 -18.24
C THR A 235 19.99 0.26 -19.46
N VAL A 236 19.57 1.33 -20.12
CA VAL A 236 20.32 1.91 -21.25
C VAL A 236 21.69 2.42 -20.83
N TYR A 237 21.78 3.06 -19.65
CA TYR A 237 23.08 3.51 -19.11
C TYR A 237 24.02 2.34 -18.83
N SER A 238 23.52 1.28 -18.21
CA SER A 238 24.34 0.12 -17.84
C SER A 238 24.85 -0.68 -19.04
N ILE A 239 24.01 -0.84 -20.06
CA ILE A 239 24.33 -1.64 -21.24
C ILE A 239 25.16 -0.85 -22.27
N CYS A 240 24.74 0.39 -22.56
CA CYS A 240 25.34 1.19 -23.63
C CYS A 240 26.43 2.16 -23.12
N GLY A 241 26.68 2.21 -21.80
CA GLY A 241 27.59 3.20 -21.19
C GLY A 241 27.10 4.65 -21.34
N GLY A 242 25.81 4.85 -21.64
CA GLY A 242 25.21 6.14 -21.90
C GLY A 242 25.15 7.05 -20.67
N THR A 243 24.97 8.33 -20.91
CA THR A 243 24.83 9.35 -19.88
C THR A 243 23.54 10.17 -20.08
N SER A 244 23.15 10.95 -19.07
CA SER A 244 21.98 11.84 -19.19
C SER A 244 22.13 12.83 -20.37
N SER A 245 23.36 13.32 -20.65
CA SER A 245 23.61 14.20 -21.76
C SER A 245 23.43 13.52 -23.12
N ASP A 246 23.72 12.24 -23.22
CA ASP A 246 23.49 11.46 -24.45
C ASP A 246 21.99 11.30 -24.72
N ILE A 247 21.19 10.97 -23.71
CA ILE A 247 19.72 10.92 -23.81
C ILE A 247 19.15 12.30 -24.22
N MET A 248 19.56 13.37 -23.54
CA MET A 248 19.09 14.73 -23.88
C MET A 248 19.42 15.10 -25.31
N LYS A 249 20.63 14.76 -25.80
CA LYS A 249 21.01 15.01 -27.19
C LYS A 249 20.14 14.21 -28.16
N LEU A 250 19.90 12.94 -27.91
CA LEU A 250 19.04 12.09 -28.75
C LEU A 250 17.59 12.59 -28.79
N VAL A 251 17.08 13.09 -27.66
CA VAL A 251 15.76 13.74 -27.59
C VAL A 251 15.75 15.03 -28.42
N SER A 252 16.81 15.87 -28.31
CA SER A 252 16.87 17.15 -29.02
C SER A 252 16.90 17.01 -30.54
N ILE A 253 17.39 15.90 -31.07
CA ILE A 253 17.36 15.58 -32.50
C ILE A 253 16.13 14.78 -32.94
N GLY A 254 15.21 14.48 -32.00
CA GLY A 254 13.97 13.75 -32.29
C GLY A 254 14.11 12.25 -32.51
N ALA A 255 15.29 11.66 -32.24
CA ALA A 255 15.54 10.24 -32.45
C ALA A 255 14.86 9.35 -31.40
N ILE A 256 14.75 9.84 -30.15
CA ILE A 256 14.09 9.14 -29.04
C ILE A 256 13.14 10.07 -28.29
N SER A 257 12.17 9.51 -27.59
CA SER A 257 11.32 10.19 -26.63
C SER A 257 11.55 9.62 -25.22
N VAL A 258 11.42 10.48 -24.22
CA VAL A 258 11.49 10.13 -22.80
C VAL A 258 10.08 10.08 -22.26
N GLY A 259 9.76 9.02 -21.55
CA GLY A 259 8.52 8.82 -20.80
C GLY A 259 8.79 8.56 -19.33
N GLU A 260 7.73 8.36 -18.59
CA GLU A 260 7.76 7.85 -17.21
C GLU A 260 6.85 6.63 -17.12
N ARG A 261 7.32 5.59 -16.48
CA ARG A 261 6.56 4.38 -16.20
C ARG A 261 6.54 4.15 -14.69
N GLU A 262 5.41 3.69 -14.18
CA GLU A 262 5.37 3.17 -12.81
C GLU A 262 6.20 1.89 -12.74
N ALA A 263 6.99 1.76 -11.68
CA ALA A 263 7.80 0.58 -11.41
C ALA A 263 7.52 0.08 -10.00
N TRP A 264 7.54 -1.24 -9.85
CA TRP A 264 7.31 -1.88 -8.57
C TRP A 264 8.62 -2.02 -7.79
N ARG A 265 8.57 -1.70 -6.49
CA ARG A 265 9.58 -2.10 -5.52
C ARG A 265 9.25 -3.51 -5.07
N ASP A 266 9.79 -4.50 -5.76
CA ASP A 266 9.53 -5.90 -5.43
C ASP A 266 10.73 -6.49 -4.66
N PRO A 267 10.54 -6.86 -3.39
CA PRO A 267 11.61 -7.45 -2.57
C PRO A 267 12.10 -8.80 -3.10
N LEU A 268 11.32 -9.46 -3.97
CA LEU A 268 11.67 -10.76 -4.55
C LEU A 268 12.57 -10.64 -5.79
N LEU A 269 12.67 -9.48 -6.43
CA LEU A 269 13.51 -9.29 -7.62
C LEU A 269 15.01 -9.39 -7.34
N SER A 270 15.45 -9.24 -6.09
CA SER A 270 16.85 -9.31 -5.69
C SER A 270 17.41 -10.74 -5.63
N ALA A 271 16.55 -11.76 -5.65
CA ALA A 271 16.95 -13.17 -5.64
C ALA A 271 16.10 -13.95 -6.66
N PRO A 272 16.63 -14.26 -7.84
CA PRO A 272 15.88 -15.01 -8.84
C PRO A 272 15.39 -16.34 -8.24
N PRO A 273 14.14 -16.72 -8.50
CA PRO A 273 13.57 -17.95 -7.96
C PRO A 273 14.36 -19.16 -8.48
N GLN A 274 14.80 -20.02 -7.60
CA GLN A 274 15.29 -21.34 -7.98
C GLN A 274 14.06 -22.25 -8.15
N PRO A 275 13.97 -22.99 -9.27
CA PRO A 275 12.90 -23.96 -9.46
C PRO A 275 12.86 -24.93 -8.27
N TYR A 276 11.69 -25.09 -7.69
CA TYR A 276 11.46 -26.04 -6.60
C TYR A 276 10.58 -27.18 -7.12
N GLU A 277 11.18 -28.36 -7.23
CA GLU A 277 10.43 -29.56 -7.60
C GLU A 277 9.61 -30.05 -6.41
N ALA A 278 8.33 -30.33 -6.66
CA ALA A 278 7.43 -30.83 -5.64
C ALA A 278 7.83 -32.26 -5.24
N PRO A 279 8.04 -32.56 -3.97
CA PRO A 279 8.22 -33.93 -3.52
C PRO A 279 6.94 -34.74 -3.74
N ILE A 280 7.08 -36.05 -3.95
CA ILE A 280 5.94 -36.96 -4.04
C ILE A 280 5.31 -37.06 -2.65
N LEU A 281 4.00 -36.82 -2.56
CA LEU A 281 3.27 -36.94 -1.32
C LEU A 281 3.12 -38.42 -0.92
N ILE A 282 3.26 -38.71 0.36
CA ILE A 282 2.89 -40.01 0.93
C ILE A 282 1.38 -40.14 1.04
N GLN A 283 0.89 -41.38 1.24
CA GLN A 283 -0.56 -41.67 1.24
C GLN A 283 -1.36 -40.78 2.22
N ASP A 284 -0.88 -40.59 3.43
CA ASP A 284 -1.57 -39.78 4.45
C ASP A 284 -1.65 -38.30 4.04
N GLN A 285 -0.57 -37.76 3.45
CA GLN A 285 -0.54 -36.39 2.93
C GLN A 285 -1.52 -36.23 1.76
N GLN A 286 -1.60 -37.24 0.87
CA GLN A 286 -2.53 -37.23 -0.25
C GLN A 286 -3.98 -37.25 0.27
N THR A 287 -4.30 -38.07 1.25
CA THR A 287 -5.64 -38.12 1.85
C THR A 287 -6.03 -36.76 2.44
N CYS A 288 -5.15 -36.13 3.22
CA CYS A 288 -5.38 -34.79 3.76
C CYS A 288 -5.58 -33.74 2.63
N LEU A 289 -4.79 -33.81 1.58
CA LEU A 289 -4.92 -32.91 0.44
C LEU A 289 -6.24 -33.08 -0.30
N ASP A 290 -6.70 -34.30 -0.46
CA ASP A 290 -7.98 -34.59 -1.12
C ASP A 290 -9.17 -34.04 -0.31
N GLU A 291 -9.15 -34.14 1.03
CA GLU A 291 -10.14 -33.50 1.90
C GLU A 291 -10.13 -31.98 1.76
N ILE A 292 -8.94 -31.34 1.73
CA ILE A 292 -8.79 -29.90 1.54
C ILE A 292 -9.35 -29.48 0.17
N LYS A 293 -9.04 -30.22 -0.91
CA LYS A 293 -9.55 -29.94 -2.27
C LYS A 293 -11.06 -30.08 -2.34
N ASN A 294 -11.64 -31.09 -1.70
CA ASN A 294 -13.09 -31.30 -1.62
C ASN A 294 -13.75 -30.10 -0.92
N SER A 295 -13.19 -29.63 0.22
CA SER A 295 -13.69 -28.45 0.93
C SER A 295 -13.57 -27.18 0.11
N LEU A 296 -12.46 -26.99 -0.62
CA LEU A 296 -12.31 -25.86 -1.55
C LEU A 296 -13.36 -25.91 -2.67
N GLN A 297 -13.65 -27.10 -3.20
CA GLN A 297 -14.67 -27.28 -4.24
C GLN A 297 -16.09 -27.00 -3.69
N ALA A 298 -16.41 -27.52 -2.53
CA ALA A 298 -17.70 -27.28 -1.86
C ALA A 298 -17.90 -25.78 -1.56
N SER A 299 -16.82 -25.09 -1.17
CA SER A 299 -16.88 -23.63 -0.93
C SER A 299 -17.20 -22.82 -2.21
N LEU A 300 -16.82 -23.28 -3.39
CA LEU A 300 -17.22 -22.68 -4.67
C LEU A 300 -18.72 -22.83 -4.96
N GLN A 301 -19.33 -23.88 -4.43
CA GLN A 301 -20.77 -24.13 -4.57
C GLN A 301 -21.61 -23.35 -3.54
N GLY A 302 -20.95 -22.50 -2.73
CA GLY A 302 -21.59 -21.67 -1.70
C GLY A 302 -21.81 -22.39 -0.37
N GLU A 303 -21.26 -23.58 -0.20
CA GLU A 303 -21.33 -24.30 1.07
C GLU A 303 -20.37 -23.69 2.10
N SER A 304 -20.89 -23.40 3.30
CA SER A 304 -20.06 -22.90 4.40
C SER A 304 -19.10 -23.99 4.87
N GLN A 305 -17.81 -23.69 4.88
CA GLN A 305 -16.79 -24.62 5.29
C GLN A 305 -16.33 -24.37 6.72
N SER A 306 -16.19 -25.46 7.50
CA SER A 306 -15.49 -25.40 8.78
C SER A 306 -13.99 -25.25 8.55
N PRO A 307 -13.27 -24.57 9.48
CA PRO A 307 -11.81 -24.51 9.39
C PRO A 307 -11.22 -25.92 9.55
N ILE A 308 -10.18 -26.21 8.75
CA ILE A 308 -9.46 -27.48 8.80
C ILE A 308 -8.19 -27.29 9.64
N LEU A 309 -7.95 -28.18 10.59
CA LEU A 309 -6.70 -28.27 11.35
C LEU A 309 -5.86 -29.43 10.84
N LEU A 310 -4.75 -29.12 10.19
CA LEU A 310 -3.74 -30.08 9.76
C LEU A 310 -2.77 -30.36 10.92
N HIS A 311 -3.04 -31.40 11.69
CA HIS A 311 -2.22 -31.80 12.83
C HIS A 311 -1.04 -32.67 12.35
N GLY A 312 0.18 -32.28 12.73
CA GLY A 312 1.40 -33.02 12.38
C GLY A 312 2.63 -32.43 13.05
N VAL A 313 3.62 -33.27 13.33
CA VAL A 313 4.89 -32.84 13.91
C VAL A 313 5.70 -31.96 12.95
N THR A 314 6.69 -31.28 13.49
CA THR A 314 7.66 -30.54 12.65
C THR A 314 8.34 -31.48 11.67
N GLY A 315 8.42 -31.10 10.40
CA GLY A 315 9.00 -31.95 9.34
C GLY A 315 8.03 -32.97 8.73
N SER A 316 6.76 -33.06 9.16
CA SER A 316 5.76 -33.95 8.57
C SER A 316 5.31 -33.57 7.15
N GLY A 317 5.81 -32.48 6.61
CA GLY A 317 5.46 -32.01 5.27
C GLY A 317 4.23 -31.10 5.20
N LYS A 318 3.78 -30.51 6.31
CA LYS A 318 2.65 -29.56 6.32
C LYS A 318 2.80 -28.44 5.27
N THR A 319 4.00 -27.87 5.15
CA THR A 319 4.27 -26.80 4.16
C THR A 319 4.02 -27.26 2.71
N GLU A 320 4.31 -28.55 2.41
CA GLU A 320 4.04 -29.10 1.07
C GLU A 320 2.52 -29.22 0.82
N ILE A 321 1.76 -29.64 1.82
CA ILE A 321 0.30 -29.68 1.73
C ILE A 321 -0.26 -28.27 1.53
N TYR A 322 0.29 -27.25 2.21
CA TYR A 322 -0.10 -25.84 1.99
C TYR A 322 0.16 -25.38 0.56
N LEU A 323 1.33 -25.71 0.01
CA LEU A 323 1.67 -25.37 -1.38
C LEU A 323 0.69 -26.00 -2.39
N HIS A 324 0.34 -27.26 -2.17
CA HIS A 324 -0.67 -27.94 -2.99
C HIS A 324 -2.08 -27.37 -2.82
N ALA A 325 -2.47 -27.00 -1.59
CA ALA A 325 -3.76 -26.35 -1.32
C ALA A 325 -3.85 -24.96 -1.96
N VAL A 326 -2.76 -24.19 -1.86
CA VAL A 326 -2.65 -22.88 -2.55
C VAL A 326 -2.76 -23.06 -4.05
N GLN A 327 -2.04 -24.01 -4.65
CA GLN A 327 -2.14 -24.28 -6.08
C GLN A 327 -3.57 -24.65 -6.48
N ALA A 328 -4.24 -25.50 -5.70
CA ALA A 328 -5.63 -25.89 -5.96
C ALA A 328 -6.60 -24.68 -5.93
N ALA A 329 -6.40 -23.75 -4.98
CA ALA A 329 -7.17 -22.51 -4.94
C ALA A 329 -6.91 -21.63 -6.17
N LEU A 330 -5.65 -21.53 -6.60
CA LEU A 330 -5.26 -20.77 -7.79
C LEU A 330 -5.83 -21.36 -9.07
N ASP A 331 -5.86 -22.69 -9.20
CA ASP A 331 -6.45 -23.40 -10.34
C ASP A 331 -7.97 -23.16 -10.46
N GLN A 332 -8.60 -22.82 -9.33
CA GLN A 332 -10.00 -22.40 -9.27
C GLN A 332 -10.19 -20.88 -9.51
N GLY A 333 -9.15 -20.14 -9.89
CA GLY A 333 -9.18 -18.69 -10.08
C GLY A 333 -9.27 -17.87 -8.80
N ARG A 334 -9.06 -18.50 -7.62
CA ARG A 334 -9.07 -17.87 -6.31
C ARG A 334 -7.66 -17.51 -5.85
N GLN A 335 -7.55 -16.60 -4.91
CA GLN A 335 -6.31 -16.12 -4.34
C GLN A 335 -6.13 -16.66 -2.93
N ALA A 336 -4.88 -16.67 -2.44
CA ALA A 336 -4.57 -17.22 -1.12
C ALA A 336 -3.77 -16.25 -0.25
N ILE A 337 -4.04 -16.30 1.06
CA ILE A 337 -3.24 -15.65 2.10
C ILE A 337 -2.56 -16.75 2.92
N VAL A 338 -1.25 -16.68 3.07
CA VAL A 338 -0.46 -17.63 3.85
C VAL A 338 0.17 -16.88 5.03
N LEU A 339 -0.33 -17.15 6.22
CA LEU A 339 0.17 -16.55 7.44
C LEU A 339 1.27 -17.44 8.03
N VAL A 340 2.42 -16.85 8.30
CA VAL A 340 3.58 -17.48 8.91
C VAL A 340 4.10 -16.58 10.03
N PRO A 341 4.49 -17.12 11.20
CA PRO A 341 5.16 -16.32 12.22
C PRO A 341 6.41 -15.62 11.64
N GLU A 342 6.70 -14.39 12.08
CA GLU A 342 7.87 -13.64 11.55
C GLU A 342 9.19 -14.42 11.66
N ILE A 343 9.35 -15.21 12.73
CA ILE A 343 10.53 -16.04 12.94
C ILE A 343 10.63 -17.23 11.95
N ALA A 344 9.49 -17.72 11.46
CA ALA A 344 9.40 -18.80 10.47
C ALA A 344 9.45 -18.31 9.02
N LEU A 345 9.35 -17.00 8.80
CA LEU A 345 9.45 -16.38 7.48
C LEU A 345 10.92 -16.29 7.03
N THR A 346 11.55 -17.45 6.88
CA THR A 346 12.94 -17.57 6.45
C THR A 346 13.08 -17.45 4.94
N PRO A 347 14.27 -17.08 4.41
CA PRO A 347 14.53 -17.11 2.98
C PRO A 347 14.20 -18.46 2.33
N GLN A 348 14.43 -19.56 3.03
CA GLN A 348 14.11 -20.90 2.55
C GLN A 348 12.62 -21.13 2.41
N THR A 349 11.81 -20.71 3.38
CA THR A 349 10.34 -20.77 3.30
C THR A 349 9.82 -19.96 2.13
N ILE A 350 10.32 -18.72 1.97
CA ILE A 350 9.95 -17.84 0.86
C ILE A 350 10.31 -18.50 -0.49
N GLN A 351 11.53 -19.04 -0.63
CA GLN A 351 12.00 -19.68 -1.86
C GLN A 351 11.14 -20.88 -2.28
N ARG A 352 10.61 -21.67 -1.34
CA ARG A 352 9.70 -22.78 -1.65
C ARG A 352 8.44 -22.29 -2.36
N PHE A 353 7.83 -21.21 -1.84
CA PHE A 353 6.63 -20.63 -2.47
C PHE A 353 6.95 -19.94 -3.79
N VAL A 354 8.00 -19.12 -3.84
CA VAL A 354 8.39 -18.38 -5.03
C VAL A 354 8.89 -19.32 -6.13
N GLY A 355 9.67 -20.36 -5.79
CA GLY A 355 10.16 -21.34 -6.73
C GLY A 355 9.05 -22.15 -7.40
N ARG A 356 7.91 -22.32 -6.73
CA ARG A 356 6.76 -23.08 -7.26
C ARG A 356 5.71 -22.19 -7.92
N LEU A 357 5.44 -20.99 -7.37
CA LEU A 357 4.35 -20.13 -7.79
C LEU A 357 4.82 -18.91 -8.61
N GLY A 358 6.14 -18.70 -8.67
CA GLY A 358 6.76 -17.63 -9.46
C GLY A 358 6.39 -16.23 -9.02
N SER A 359 6.19 -15.33 -9.98
CA SER A 359 5.88 -13.90 -9.76
C SER A 359 4.48 -13.64 -9.18
N ARG A 360 3.66 -14.68 -9.00
CA ARG A 360 2.32 -14.59 -8.39
C ARG A 360 2.36 -14.40 -6.87
N VAL A 361 3.56 -14.49 -6.26
CA VAL A 361 3.77 -14.37 -4.81
C VAL A 361 4.18 -12.95 -4.43
N GLY A 362 3.56 -12.41 -3.40
CA GLY A 362 3.96 -11.17 -2.74
C GLY A 362 4.28 -11.40 -1.26
N LEU A 363 5.18 -10.58 -0.73
CA LEU A 363 5.60 -10.64 0.67
C LEU A 363 5.14 -9.42 1.44
N ILE A 364 4.71 -9.65 2.69
CA ILE A 364 4.47 -8.60 3.68
C ILE A 364 5.23 -8.99 4.95
N HIS A 365 6.11 -8.14 5.46
CA HIS A 365 6.76 -8.30 6.77
C HIS A 365 7.33 -6.97 7.29
N SER A 366 7.72 -6.92 8.55
CA SER A 366 8.13 -5.70 9.25
C SER A 366 9.40 -5.05 8.67
N ARG A 367 10.31 -5.84 8.07
CA ARG A 367 11.57 -5.37 7.47
C ARG A 367 11.41 -4.70 6.10
N LEU A 368 10.26 -4.83 5.44
CA LEU A 368 9.99 -4.12 4.20
C LEU A 368 9.81 -2.62 4.45
N SER A 369 10.36 -1.80 3.58
CA SER A 369 10.10 -0.37 3.55
C SER A 369 8.61 -0.08 3.33
N SER A 370 8.15 1.10 3.73
CA SER A 370 6.77 1.51 3.47
C SER A 370 6.42 1.51 1.98
N GLY A 371 7.41 1.84 1.12
CA GLY A 371 7.24 1.81 -0.34
C GLY A 371 7.05 0.40 -0.89
N GLU A 372 7.85 -0.59 -0.46
CA GLU A 372 7.72 -2.00 -0.86
C GLU A 372 6.38 -2.58 -0.40
N ARG A 373 5.97 -2.30 0.84
CA ARG A 373 4.65 -2.74 1.35
C ARG A 373 3.50 -2.12 0.57
N TYR A 374 3.60 -0.84 0.22
CA TYR A 374 2.60 -0.15 -0.58
C TYR A 374 2.52 -0.71 -2.01
N ASP A 375 3.65 -0.98 -2.65
CA ASP A 375 3.69 -1.54 -4.00
C ASP A 375 3.16 -2.99 -4.01
N THR A 376 3.52 -3.82 -3.02
CA THR A 376 2.95 -5.17 -2.85
C THR A 376 1.43 -5.11 -2.65
N TRP A 377 0.96 -4.16 -1.85
CA TRP A 377 -0.45 -3.93 -1.60
C TRP A 377 -1.21 -3.54 -2.88
N ARG A 378 -0.68 -2.62 -3.70
CA ARG A 378 -1.29 -2.24 -4.98
C ARG A 378 -1.35 -3.41 -5.96
N ARG A 379 -0.25 -4.17 -6.10
CA ARG A 379 -0.20 -5.37 -6.96
C ARG A 379 -1.19 -6.45 -6.53
N ALA A 380 -1.37 -6.61 -5.23
CA ALA A 380 -2.38 -7.51 -4.69
C ALA A 380 -3.81 -7.05 -5.05
N GLN A 381 -4.09 -5.76 -4.89
CA GLN A 381 -5.37 -5.16 -5.19
C GLN A 381 -5.72 -5.19 -6.68
N THR A 382 -4.73 -5.01 -7.58
CA THR A 382 -4.92 -5.11 -9.03
C THR A 382 -4.99 -6.55 -9.54
N GLY A 383 -4.67 -7.53 -8.69
CA GLY A 383 -4.67 -8.96 -9.05
C GLY A 383 -3.41 -9.42 -9.79
N GLU A 384 -2.33 -8.64 -9.79
CA GLU A 384 -1.01 -9.06 -10.29
C GLU A 384 -0.34 -10.08 -9.35
N ILE A 385 -0.70 -10.04 -8.08
CA ILE A 385 -0.29 -11.00 -7.06
C ILE A 385 -1.51 -11.85 -6.68
N ASP A 386 -1.35 -13.15 -6.64
CA ASP A 386 -2.41 -14.09 -6.26
C ASP A 386 -2.19 -14.73 -4.89
N VAL A 387 -0.96 -14.69 -4.38
CA VAL A 387 -0.61 -15.27 -3.09
C VAL A 387 0.16 -14.25 -2.27
N ILE A 388 -0.31 -13.98 -1.06
CA ILE A 388 0.42 -13.17 -0.09
C ILE A 388 0.94 -14.05 1.03
N ILE A 389 2.22 -13.87 1.36
CA ILE A 389 2.88 -14.54 2.48
C ILE A 389 3.37 -13.50 3.48
N GLY A 390 3.11 -13.73 4.75
CA GLY A 390 3.59 -12.84 5.80
C GLY A 390 3.02 -13.15 7.17
N PRO A 391 3.37 -12.32 8.18
CA PRO A 391 2.84 -12.46 9.53
C PRO A 391 1.37 -12.00 9.60
N ARG A 392 0.83 -11.89 10.79
CA ARG A 392 -0.57 -11.50 11.03
C ARG A 392 -1.08 -10.32 10.20
N SER A 393 -0.23 -9.33 9.89
CA SER A 393 -0.61 -8.15 9.09
C SER A 393 -0.89 -8.48 7.62
N ALA A 394 -0.37 -9.59 7.10
CA ALA A 394 -0.63 -10.04 5.74
C ALA A 394 -2.11 -10.42 5.52
N LEU A 395 -2.83 -10.75 6.60
CA LEU A 395 -4.27 -11.05 6.57
C LEU A 395 -5.12 -9.92 5.98
N PHE A 396 -4.66 -8.69 6.10
CA PHE A 396 -5.38 -7.49 5.66
C PHE A 396 -4.95 -6.99 4.27
N THR A 397 -4.22 -7.79 3.50
CA THR A 397 -3.85 -7.43 2.12
C THR A 397 -5.09 -7.50 1.21
N PRO A 398 -5.34 -6.51 0.34
CA PRO A 398 -6.58 -6.38 -0.42
C PRO A 398 -6.62 -7.28 -1.66
N LEU A 399 -6.58 -8.57 -1.45
CA LEU A 399 -6.80 -9.54 -2.53
C LEU A 399 -8.30 -9.61 -2.87
N PRO A 400 -8.71 -9.34 -4.12
CA PRO A 400 -10.13 -9.28 -4.47
C PRO A 400 -10.83 -10.64 -4.51
N ARG A 401 -10.09 -11.73 -4.71
CA ARG A 401 -10.63 -13.08 -4.92
C ARG A 401 -10.14 -14.11 -3.91
N VAL A 402 -9.89 -13.70 -2.66
CA VAL A 402 -9.45 -14.63 -1.60
C VAL A 402 -10.42 -15.80 -1.49
N GLY A 403 -9.87 -17.02 -1.50
CA GLY A 403 -10.62 -18.26 -1.31
C GLY A 403 -9.99 -19.23 -0.32
N LEU A 404 -8.70 -19.01 -0.01
CA LEU A 404 -7.97 -19.82 0.94
C LEU A 404 -7.15 -18.93 1.87
N ILE A 405 -7.26 -19.20 3.17
CA ILE A 405 -6.39 -18.59 4.20
C ILE A 405 -5.67 -19.74 4.88
N VAL A 406 -4.35 -19.79 4.73
CA VAL A 406 -3.48 -20.78 5.43
C VAL A 406 -2.86 -20.08 6.63
N MET A 407 -2.80 -20.77 7.76
CA MET A 407 -2.11 -20.30 8.95
C MET A 407 -1.18 -21.39 9.46
N ASP A 408 0.12 -21.20 9.23
CA ASP A 408 1.15 -22.11 9.75
C ASP A 408 1.47 -21.79 11.21
N GLU A 409 1.80 -22.83 12.00
CA GLU A 409 2.05 -22.71 13.44
C GLU A 409 0.97 -21.88 14.15
N CYS A 410 -0.31 -22.22 13.95
CA CYS A 410 -1.47 -21.44 14.39
C CYS A 410 -1.55 -21.22 15.91
N HIS A 411 -0.72 -21.88 16.69
CA HIS A 411 -0.57 -21.75 18.13
C HIS A 411 0.44 -20.66 18.55
N ASP A 412 1.22 -20.11 17.59
CA ASP A 412 2.28 -19.14 17.89
C ASP A 412 1.69 -17.84 18.48
N ALA A 413 2.33 -17.34 19.55
CA ALA A 413 1.89 -16.15 20.26
C ALA A 413 2.00 -14.86 19.42
N SER A 414 2.83 -14.83 18.37
CA SER A 414 2.97 -13.68 17.48
C SER A 414 1.70 -13.33 16.70
N TYR A 415 0.75 -14.25 16.64
CA TYR A 415 -0.57 -14.01 16.05
C TYR A 415 -1.50 -13.15 16.92
N TYR A 416 -1.13 -12.91 18.18
CA TYR A 416 -1.84 -11.97 19.03
C TYR A 416 -1.31 -10.55 18.85
N GLN A 417 -2.22 -9.57 18.65
CA GLN A 417 -1.90 -8.15 18.64
C GLN A 417 -2.08 -7.56 20.03
N SER A 418 -0.98 -7.09 20.63
CA SER A 418 -0.95 -6.51 21.96
C SER A 418 -1.23 -5.01 22.02
N GLU A 419 -1.42 -4.35 20.87
CA GLU A 419 -1.80 -2.94 20.74
C GLU A 419 -3.22 -2.82 20.18
N PRO A 420 -3.98 -1.77 20.56
CA PRO A 420 -5.32 -1.56 20.03
C PRO A 420 -5.34 -1.37 18.50
N PRO A 421 -6.30 -1.98 17.80
CA PRO A 421 -7.29 -2.93 18.29
C PRO A 421 -6.66 -4.28 18.66
N PHE A 422 -7.00 -4.81 19.85
CA PHE A 422 -6.52 -6.12 20.32
C PHE A 422 -7.23 -7.23 19.55
N TYR A 423 -6.48 -8.15 18.97
CA TYR A 423 -7.05 -9.31 18.28
C TYR A 423 -6.07 -10.48 18.20
N HIS A 424 -6.60 -11.65 17.90
CA HIS A 424 -5.83 -12.82 17.52
C HIS A 424 -6.10 -13.15 16.04
N ALA A 425 -5.05 -13.18 15.21
CA ALA A 425 -5.19 -13.37 13.76
C ALA A 425 -5.94 -14.65 13.39
N ARG A 426 -5.84 -15.72 14.20
CA ARG A 426 -6.59 -16.97 14.00
C ARG A 426 -8.10 -16.74 13.97
N HIS A 427 -8.63 -15.99 14.93
CA HIS A 427 -10.07 -15.71 14.97
C HIS A 427 -10.51 -14.91 13.76
N ILE A 428 -9.72 -13.88 13.38
CA ILE A 428 -10.05 -13.07 12.21
C ILE A 428 -9.93 -13.90 10.92
N ALA A 429 -8.93 -14.79 10.80
CA ALA A 429 -8.76 -15.65 9.63
C ALA A 429 -9.96 -16.57 9.41
N ILE A 430 -10.46 -17.18 10.48
CA ILE A 430 -11.66 -18.04 10.46
C ILE A 430 -12.89 -17.23 10.03
N GLU A 431 -13.14 -16.09 10.68
CA GLU A 431 -14.29 -15.24 10.35
C GLU A 431 -14.19 -14.66 8.94
N TYR A 432 -12.99 -14.26 8.51
CA TYR A 432 -12.79 -13.77 7.16
C TYR A 432 -13.06 -14.85 6.12
N ALA A 433 -12.51 -16.06 6.30
CA ALA A 433 -12.77 -17.18 5.41
C ALA A 433 -14.28 -17.47 5.32
N ARG A 434 -14.99 -17.50 6.47
CA ARG A 434 -16.45 -17.69 6.52
C ARG A 434 -17.20 -16.60 5.75
N LEU A 435 -16.87 -15.34 5.95
CA LEU A 435 -17.53 -14.19 5.31
C LEU A 435 -17.35 -14.18 3.78
N ILE A 436 -16.20 -14.64 3.28
CA ILE A 436 -15.91 -14.65 1.84
C ILE A 436 -16.30 -15.96 1.14
N GLY A 437 -16.88 -16.91 1.86
CA GLY A 437 -17.16 -18.25 1.35
C GLY A 437 -15.86 -18.96 0.93
N GLY A 438 -14.82 -18.87 1.74
CA GLY A 438 -13.51 -19.49 1.55
C GLY A 438 -13.23 -20.58 2.58
N LEU A 439 -12.01 -21.11 2.53
CA LEU A 439 -11.50 -22.12 3.48
C LEU A 439 -10.39 -21.52 4.35
N CYS A 440 -10.41 -21.82 5.65
CA CYS A 440 -9.30 -21.57 6.57
C CYS A 440 -8.61 -22.89 6.89
N LEU A 441 -7.32 -23.00 6.51
CA LEU A 441 -6.46 -24.15 6.77
C LEU A 441 -5.41 -23.78 7.81
N MET A 442 -5.37 -24.46 8.94
CA MET A 442 -4.47 -24.18 10.04
C MET A 442 -3.56 -25.38 10.29
N GLY A 443 -2.30 -25.13 10.71
CA GLY A 443 -1.39 -26.19 11.11
C GLY A 443 -0.44 -25.79 12.21
#